data_a146c0ea31c047a3d7abeb4d102e83de
#
_entry.id   a146c0ea31c047a3d7abeb4d102e83de
#
_cell.length_a   1.000
_cell.length_b   1.000
_cell.length_c   1.000
_cell.angle_alpha   90.00
_cell.angle_beta   90.00
_cell.angle_gamma   90.00
#
_symmetry.space_group_name_H-M   'P 1'
#
loop_
_entity.id
_entity.type
_entity.pdbx_description
1 polymer ?
#
loop_
_entity_poly.entity_id
_entity_poly.type
_entity_poly.pdbx_seq_one_letter_code
_entity_poly.pdbx_strand_id
1 'polypeptide(L)'
;MLEENRKLPPVERRLDYLRAVVNYEREALKILGVMRKGRIDLCTGLKGVSYDKVKICGGESHDLSDVIIKLEDGLKDIDAKLREHSERLAESLQAIKDILSHLPEDHDRLLLEARYYEGWDWSKLTEVYGVTRQRLDDRRRKALDYLEAKEETEPFLEEFTSLDRKLHDLT
;
A
#
# COMPACT_ATOMS: atom_id res chain seq x y z
N MET A 1 6.75 13.63 15.11
CA MET A 1 6.27 13.33 13.75
C MET A 1 4.84 13.84 13.46
N LEU A 2 3.86 13.79 14.38
CA LEU A 2 2.49 14.26 14.11
C LEU A 2 2.32 15.80 14.14
N GLU A 3 3.17 16.55 14.84
CA GLU A 3 3.07 18.00 14.91
C GLU A 3 3.74 18.74 13.73
N GLU A 4 4.77 18.17 13.12
CA GLU A 4 5.41 18.75 11.93
C GLU A 4 4.49 18.70 10.71
N ASN A 5 3.66 17.66 10.56
CA ASN A 5 2.72 17.52 9.45
C ASN A 5 1.60 18.59 9.43
N ARG A 6 1.32 19.26 10.56
CA ARG A 6 0.29 20.33 10.61
C ARG A 6 0.70 21.63 9.91
N LYS A 7 1.99 21.78 9.58
CA LYS A 7 2.54 23.00 8.93
C LYS A 7 2.69 22.87 7.43
N LEU A 8 2.50 21.67 6.88
CA LEU A 8 2.60 21.46 5.45
C LEU A 8 1.33 21.92 4.71
N PRO A 9 1.44 22.35 3.46
CA PRO A 9 0.29 22.63 2.58
C PRO A 9 -0.67 21.44 2.50
N PRO A 10 -2.00 21.66 2.35
CA PRO A 10 -2.99 20.58 2.33
C PRO A 10 -2.71 19.50 1.28
N VAL A 11 -2.30 19.88 0.05
CA VAL A 11 -1.98 18.94 -1.02
C VAL A 11 -0.75 18.08 -0.67
N GLU A 12 0.30 18.67 -0.11
CA GLU A 12 1.50 17.94 0.31
C GLU A 12 1.16 16.92 1.40
N ARG A 13 0.41 17.31 2.43
CA ARG A 13 -0.05 16.39 3.48
C ARG A 13 -0.84 15.23 2.93
N ARG A 14 -1.70 15.48 1.95
CA ARG A 14 -2.52 14.46 1.31
C ARG A 14 -1.67 13.48 0.51
N LEU A 15 -0.72 13.96 -0.27
CA LEU A 15 0.21 13.12 -1.03
C LEU A 15 1.11 12.29 -0.11
N ASP A 16 1.62 12.86 0.99
CA ASP A 16 2.41 12.15 1.98
C ASP A 16 1.60 11.06 2.68
N TYR A 17 0.33 11.34 3.02
CA TYR A 17 -0.59 10.35 3.57
C TYR A 17 -0.84 9.21 2.58
N LEU A 18 -1.22 9.51 1.33
CA LEU A 18 -1.46 8.50 0.30
C LEU A 18 -0.20 7.65 0.06
N ARG A 19 0.98 8.27 0.04
CA ARG A 19 2.25 7.55 -0.05
C ARG A 19 2.46 6.59 1.13
N ALA A 20 2.15 7.01 2.34
CA ALA A 20 2.25 6.15 3.51
C ALA A 20 1.30 4.95 3.41
N VAL A 21 0.05 5.16 2.96
CA VAL A 21 -0.92 4.10 2.70
C VAL A 21 -0.40 3.14 1.63
N VAL A 22 0.06 3.64 0.49
CA VAL A 22 0.64 2.83 -0.60
C VAL A 22 1.79 1.95 -0.10
N ASN A 23 2.69 2.49 0.71
CA ASN A 23 3.80 1.73 1.26
C ASN A 23 3.32 0.64 2.23
N TYR A 24 2.34 0.97 3.09
CA TYR A 24 1.73 0.01 4.01
C TYR A 24 1.04 -1.14 3.27
N GLU A 25 0.20 -0.83 2.27
CA GLU A 25 -0.53 -1.82 1.49
C GLU A 25 0.42 -2.73 0.69
N ARG A 26 1.48 -2.17 0.09
CA ARG A 26 2.52 -2.95 -0.59
C ARG A 26 3.22 -3.93 0.35
N GLU A 27 3.52 -3.52 1.57
CA GLU A 27 4.17 -4.39 2.55
C GLU A 27 3.21 -5.46 3.07
N ALA A 28 1.95 -5.12 3.34
CA ALA A 28 0.91 -6.08 3.72
C ALA A 28 0.73 -7.16 2.65
N LEU A 29 0.68 -6.79 1.38
CA LEU A 29 0.58 -7.73 0.26
C LEU A 29 1.78 -8.69 0.18
N LYS A 30 3.00 -8.21 0.43
CA LYS A 30 4.19 -9.07 0.48
C LYS A 30 4.10 -10.09 1.61
N ILE A 31 3.75 -9.65 2.82
CA ILE A 31 3.61 -10.52 3.99
C ILE A 31 2.54 -11.59 3.75
N LEU A 32 1.35 -11.17 3.29
CA LEU A 32 0.26 -12.09 2.99
C LEU A 32 0.63 -13.08 1.87
N GLY A 33 1.37 -12.64 0.85
CA GLY A 33 1.89 -13.51 -0.20
C GLY A 33 2.81 -14.61 0.33
N VAL A 34 3.71 -14.27 1.26
CA VAL A 34 4.58 -15.25 1.95
C VAL A 34 3.76 -16.22 2.79
N MET A 35 2.78 -15.72 3.57
CA MET A 35 1.90 -16.55 4.37
C MET A 35 1.07 -17.52 3.52
N ARG A 36 0.53 -17.03 2.40
CA ARG A 36 -0.21 -17.84 1.43
C ARG A 36 0.64 -18.98 0.88
N LYS A 37 1.86 -18.67 0.44
CA LYS A 37 2.81 -19.66 -0.08
C LYS A 37 3.11 -20.74 0.97
N GLY A 38 3.45 -20.34 2.20
CA GLY A 38 3.73 -21.29 3.28
C GLY A 38 2.55 -22.23 3.57
N ARG A 39 1.30 -21.75 3.55
CA ARG A 39 0.13 -22.60 3.71
C ARG A 39 -0.09 -23.56 2.54
N ILE A 40 0.12 -23.12 1.31
CA ILE A 40 0.04 -23.99 0.13
C ILE A 40 1.09 -25.11 0.22
N ASP A 41 2.33 -24.78 0.60
CA ASP A 41 3.41 -25.76 0.75
C ASP A 41 3.04 -26.80 1.83
N LEU A 42 2.45 -26.38 2.95
CA LEU A 42 1.94 -27.29 3.98
C LEU A 42 0.82 -28.18 3.45
N CYS A 43 -0.18 -27.65 2.77
CA CYS A 43 -1.28 -28.45 2.19
C CYS A 43 -0.74 -29.47 1.19
N THR A 44 0.24 -29.10 0.37
CA THR A 44 0.84 -29.99 -0.62
C THR A 44 1.66 -31.10 0.03
N GLY A 45 2.42 -30.76 1.08
CA GLY A 45 3.18 -31.75 1.86
C GLY A 45 2.27 -32.77 2.54
N LEU A 46 1.13 -32.34 3.10
CA LEU A 46 0.17 -33.22 3.74
C LEU A 46 -0.55 -34.16 2.76
N LYS A 47 -0.85 -33.70 1.54
CA LYS A 47 -1.46 -34.53 0.49
C LYS A 47 -0.53 -35.62 -0.04
N GLY A 48 0.79 -35.49 0.15
CA GLY A 48 1.80 -36.48 -0.24
C GLY A 48 2.07 -37.58 0.82
N VAL A 49 1.46 -37.50 2.02
CA VAL A 49 1.67 -38.51 3.06
C VAL A 49 0.74 -39.70 2.82
N SER A 50 1.33 -40.88 2.50
CA SER A 50 0.61 -42.14 2.37
C SER A 50 0.16 -42.63 3.75
N TYR A 51 -1.12 -42.84 3.91
CA TYR A 51 -1.78 -43.23 5.18
C TYR A 51 -1.44 -44.63 5.68
N ASP A 52 -0.79 -45.48 4.85
CA ASP A 52 -0.61 -46.91 5.16
C ASP A 52 0.39 -47.23 6.26
N LYS A 53 1.07 -46.23 6.84
CA LYS A 53 2.16 -46.47 7.82
C LYS A 53 2.12 -45.68 9.13
N VAL A 54 1.08 -44.93 9.44
CA VAL A 54 0.98 -44.22 10.72
C VAL A 54 0.28 -45.10 11.75
N LYS A 55 1.07 -45.85 12.57
CA LYS A 55 0.61 -46.39 13.84
C LYS A 55 0.37 -45.21 14.79
N ILE A 56 -0.88 -44.80 14.98
CA ILE A 56 -1.27 -43.81 15.96
C ILE A 56 -1.25 -44.49 17.33
N CYS A 57 -0.23 -44.23 18.15
CA CYS A 57 -0.22 -44.52 19.55
C CYS A 57 -0.99 -43.44 20.29
N GLY A 58 -2.20 -43.76 20.76
CA GLY A 58 -2.97 -43.16 21.85
C GLY A 58 -2.84 -41.63 22.08
N GLY A 59 -3.48 -40.83 21.27
CA GLY A 59 -3.79 -39.44 21.47
C GLY A 59 -5.14 -39.13 20.80
N GLU A 60 -5.87 -38.09 21.21
CA GLU A 60 -7.07 -37.66 20.48
C GLU A 60 -6.76 -37.61 18.99
N SER A 61 -7.43 -38.45 18.22
CA SER A 61 -7.27 -38.54 16.77
C SER A 61 -7.86 -37.26 16.16
N HIS A 62 -7.03 -36.23 16.04
CA HIS A 62 -7.38 -35.17 15.13
C HIS A 62 -7.36 -35.75 13.72
N ASP A 63 -8.54 -35.90 13.12
CA ASP A 63 -8.68 -36.42 11.79
C ASP A 63 -7.88 -35.49 10.86
N LEU A 64 -7.04 -36.07 10.01
CA LEU A 64 -6.23 -35.31 9.04
C LEU A 64 -7.12 -34.44 8.14
N SER A 65 -8.37 -34.86 7.92
CA SER A 65 -9.41 -34.09 7.25
C SER A 65 -9.66 -32.73 7.92
N ASP A 66 -9.75 -32.71 9.28
CA ASP A 66 -9.96 -31.46 10.02
C ASP A 66 -8.79 -30.49 9.89
N VAL A 67 -7.56 -31.03 9.82
CA VAL A 67 -6.35 -30.20 9.61
C VAL A 67 -6.35 -29.59 8.22
N ILE A 68 -6.71 -30.39 7.20
CA ILE A 68 -6.79 -29.90 5.81
C ILE A 68 -7.88 -28.84 5.69
N ILE A 69 -9.07 -29.05 6.25
CA ILE A 69 -10.16 -28.07 6.23
C ILE A 69 -9.72 -26.75 6.88
N LYS A 70 -9.09 -26.80 8.05
CA LYS A 70 -8.57 -25.58 8.72
C LYS A 70 -7.50 -24.85 7.91
N LEU A 71 -6.66 -25.58 7.17
CA LEU A 71 -5.67 -24.97 6.29
C LEU A 71 -6.33 -24.32 5.06
N GLU A 72 -7.32 -24.97 4.47
CA GLU A 72 -8.07 -24.44 3.32
C GLU A 72 -8.88 -23.20 3.72
N ASP A 73 -9.55 -23.21 4.86
CA ASP A 73 -10.28 -22.04 5.35
C ASP A 73 -9.32 -20.88 5.65
N GLY A 74 -8.18 -21.14 6.25
CA GLY A 74 -7.18 -20.11 6.43
C GLY A 74 -6.54 -19.61 5.13
N LEU A 75 -6.56 -20.36 4.01
CA LEU A 75 -6.18 -19.86 2.69
C LEU A 75 -7.24 -18.89 2.14
N LYS A 76 -8.53 -19.23 2.31
CA LYS A 76 -9.65 -18.34 1.92
C LYS A 76 -9.58 -16.99 2.64
N ASP A 77 -9.27 -17.01 3.95
CA ASP A 77 -9.09 -15.77 4.73
C ASP A 77 -7.93 -14.93 4.23
N ILE A 78 -6.79 -15.56 3.88
CA ILE A 78 -5.66 -14.85 3.31
C ILE A 78 -6.00 -14.29 1.94
N ASP A 79 -6.69 -15.03 1.08
CA ASP A 79 -7.10 -14.59 -0.25
C ASP A 79 -8.10 -13.42 -0.17
N ALA A 80 -9.00 -13.42 0.82
CA ALA A 80 -9.90 -12.30 1.08
C ALA A 80 -9.12 -11.03 1.49
N LYS A 81 -8.16 -11.15 2.40
CA LYS A 81 -7.30 -10.04 2.82
C LYS A 81 -6.43 -9.52 1.68
N LEU A 82 -5.86 -10.41 0.85
CA LEU A 82 -5.08 -10.01 -0.33
C LEU A 82 -5.92 -9.16 -1.30
N ARG A 83 -7.19 -9.52 -1.50
CA ARG A 83 -8.10 -8.74 -2.34
C ARG A 83 -8.35 -7.36 -1.73
N GLU A 84 -8.71 -7.30 -0.46
CA GLU A 84 -8.96 -6.04 0.26
C GLU A 84 -7.77 -5.09 0.19
N HIS A 85 -6.55 -5.57 0.49
CA HIS A 85 -5.34 -4.76 0.42
C HIS A 85 -5.00 -4.34 -1.02
N SER A 86 -5.27 -5.19 -2.01
CA SER A 86 -5.07 -4.84 -3.43
C SER A 86 -6.02 -3.76 -3.91
N GLU A 87 -7.29 -3.79 -3.48
CA GLU A 87 -8.30 -2.77 -3.79
C GLU A 87 -7.90 -1.42 -3.17
N ARG A 88 -7.54 -1.38 -1.88
CA ARG A 88 -7.07 -0.16 -1.21
C ARG A 88 -5.80 0.42 -1.85
N LEU A 89 -4.87 -0.45 -2.25
CA LEU A 89 -3.68 -0.03 -2.97
C LEU A 89 -4.04 0.63 -4.30
N ALA A 90 -4.94 0.01 -5.08
CA ALA A 90 -5.37 0.54 -6.37
C ALA A 90 -6.07 1.90 -6.22
N GLU A 91 -6.96 2.04 -5.24
CA GLU A 91 -7.65 3.30 -4.93
C GLU A 91 -6.65 4.41 -4.55
N SER A 92 -5.70 4.11 -3.67
CA SER A 92 -4.68 5.08 -3.24
C SER A 92 -3.77 5.52 -4.39
N LEU A 93 -3.37 4.57 -5.26
CA LEU A 93 -2.56 4.87 -6.45
C LEU A 93 -3.35 5.69 -7.48
N GLN A 94 -4.65 5.42 -7.66
CA GLN A 94 -5.51 6.20 -8.52
C GLN A 94 -5.67 7.64 -8.00
N ALA A 95 -5.91 7.81 -6.70
CA ALA A 95 -6.01 9.12 -6.07
C ALA A 95 -4.74 9.96 -6.26
N ILE A 96 -3.53 9.36 -6.15
CA ILE A 96 -2.28 10.05 -6.45
C ILE A 96 -2.25 10.50 -7.93
N LYS A 97 -2.60 9.61 -8.86
CA LYS A 97 -2.63 9.94 -10.30
C LYS A 97 -3.59 11.08 -10.61
N ASP A 98 -4.77 11.06 -10.01
CA ASP A 98 -5.78 12.09 -10.22
C ASP A 98 -5.27 13.46 -9.78
N ILE A 99 -4.65 13.55 -8.59
CA ILE A 99 -4.01 14.79 -8.13
C ILE A 99 -2.92 15.24 -9.11
N LEU A 100 -2.03 14.35 -9.52
CA LEU A 100 -0.89 14.68 -10.36
C LEU A 100 -1.27 14.99 -11.82
N SER A 101 -2.43 14.52 -12.28
CA SER A 101 -2.96 14.82 -13.62
C SER A 101 -3.20 16.30 -13.87
N HIS A 102 -3.37 17.07 -12.80
CA HIS A 102 -3.58 18.52 -12.86
C HIS A 102 -2.31 19.34 -13.10
N LEU A 103 -1.13 18.70 -13.09
CA LEU A 103 0.13 19.36 -13.39
C LEU A 103 0.28 19.59 -14.89
N PRO A 104 0.66 20.82 -15.33
CA PRO A 104 0.81 21.16 -16.74
C PRO A 104 2.11 20.61 -17.33
N GLU A 105 3.17 20.48 -16.51
CA GLU A 105 4.48 20.04 -16.96
C GLU A 105 4.70 18.55 -16.72
N ASP A 106 5.01 17.81 -17.80
CA ASP A 106 5.28 16.38 -17.73
C ASP A 106 6.47 16.04 -16.83
N HIS A 107 7.51 16.88 -16.82
CA HIS A 107 8.67 16.65 -15.97
C HIS A 107 8.35 16.76 -14.48
N ASP A 108 7.47 17.68 -14.08
CA ASP A 108 7.07 17.85 -12.69
C ASP A 108 6.15 16.71 -12.27
N ARG A 109 5.24 16.30 -13.17
CA ARG A 109 4.40 15.14 -12.97
C ARG A 109 5.24 13.88 -12.77
N LEU A 110 6.20 13.59 -13.64
CA LEU A 110 7.10 12.43 -13.54
C LEU A 110 7.90 12.43 -12.22
N LEU A 111 8.39 13.59 -11.78
CA LEU A 111 9.11 13.72 -10.51
C LEU A 111 8.20 13.35 -9.33
N LEU A 112 6.97 13.89 -9.29
CA LEU A 112 6.03 13.60 -8.22
C LEU A 112 5.49 12.16 -8.31
N GLU A 113 5.26 11.61 -9.50
CA GLU A 113 4.92 10.19 -9.68
C GLU A 113 6.04 9.30 -9.13
N ALA A 114 7.30 9.55 -9.48
CA ALA A 114 8.42 8.78 -8.94
C ALA A 114 8.47 8.85 -7.39
N ARG A 115 8.18 10.02 -6.82
CA ARG A 115 8.22 10.23 -5.37
C ARG A 115 7.03 9.60 -4.64
N TYR A 116 5.80 9.85 -5.10
CA TYR A 116 4.57 9.52 -4.37
C TYR A 116 3.92 8.23 -4.84
N TYR A 117 3.92 7.98 -6.15
CA TYR A 117 3.32 6.77 -6.73
C TYR A 117 4.28 5.58 -6.66
N GLU A 118 5.55 5.74 -7.12
CA GLU A 118 6.56 4.69 -7.09
C GLU A 118 7.23 4.53 -5.71
N GLY A 119 7.17 5.56 -4.87
CA GLY A 119 7.73 5.56 -3.53
C GLY A 119 9.24 5.77 -3.46
N TRP A 120 9.87 6.31 -4.52
CA TRP A 120 11.31 6.52 -4.55
C TRP A 120 11.77 7.48 -3.44
N ASP A 121 12.92 7.16 -2.87
CA ASP A 121 13.62 8.05 -1.94
C ASP A 121 14.43 9.13 -2.68
N TRP A 122 14.97 10.07 -1.93
CA TRP A 122 15.75 11.15 -2.51
C TRP A 122 17.07 10.66 -3.14
N SER A 123 17.69 9.62 -2.61
CA SER A 123 18.92 9.05 -3.16
C SER A 123 18.68 8.51 -4.56
N LYS A 124 17.63 7.71 -4.74
CA LYS A 124 17.25 7.16 -6.03
C LYS A 124 16.86 8.26 -7.03
N LEU A 125 16.12 9.28 -6.58
CA LEU A 125 15.74 10.41 -7.43
C LEU A 125 16.97 11.18 -7.91
N THR A 126 17.93 11.49 -7.03
CA THR A 126 19.16 12.20 -7.42
C THR A 126 20.02 11.38 -8.37
N GLU A 127 20.09 10.08 -8.19
CA GLU A 127 20.81 9.17 -9.07
C GLU A 127 20.20 9.16 -10.49
N VAL A 128 18.89 8.95 -10.58
CA VAL A 128 18.19 8.80 -11.87
C VAL A 128 18.11 10.13 -12.63
N TYR A 129 17.81 11.23 -11.93
CA TYR A 129 17.71 12.56 -12.58
C TYR A 129 19.06 13.25 -12.79
N GLY A 130 20.14 12.78 -12.19
CA GLY A 130 21.49 13.36 -12.31
C GLY A 130 21.60 14.79 -11.76
N VAL A 131 20.74 15.18 -10.81
CA VAL A 131 20.70 16.53 -10.23
C VAL A 131 20.71 16.47 -8.70
N THR A 132 21.09 17.60 -8.08
CA THR A 132 21.16 17.69 -6.63
C THR A 132 19.79 17.58 -5.97
N ARG A 133 19.74 17.04 -4.74
CA ARG A 133 18.53 16.96 -3.94
C ARG A 133 17.83 18.31 -3.79
N GLN A 134 18.60 19.38 -3.56
CA GLN A 134 18.04 20.73 -3.41
C GLN A 134 17.25 21.14 -4.65
N ARG A 135 17.83 20.94 -5.85
CA ARG A 135 17.18 21.30 -7.12
C ARG A 135 15.89 20.48 -7.37
N LEU A 136 15.89 19.20 -6.98
CA LEU A 136 14.68 18.37 -7.04
C LEU A 136 13.62 18.84 -6.03
N ASP A 137 14.02 19.20 -4.82
CA ASP A 137 13.11 19.70 -3.78
C ASP A 137 12.51 21.06 -4.16
N ASP A 138 13.30 21.96 -4.70
CA ASP A 138 12.82 23.26 -5.21
C ASP A 138 11.79 23.07 -6.34
N ARG A 139 12.05 22.11 -7.22
CA ARG A 139 11.11 21.76 -8.29
C ARG A 139 9.83 21.13 -7.76
N ARG A 140 9.95 20.20 -6.80
CA ARG A 140 8.81 19.60 -6.11
C ARG A 140 7.93 20.67 -5.46
N ARG A 141 8.54 21.62 -4.74
CA ARG A 141 7.80 22.72 -4.10
C ARG A 141 7.00 23.53 -5.09
N LYS A 142 7.61 23.95 -6.21
CA LYS A 142 6.91 24.69 -7.25
C LYS A 142 5.70 23.92 -7.83
N ALA A 143 5.86 22.61 -8.03
CA ALA A 143 4.76 21.77 -8.51
C ALA A 143 3.64 21.64 -7.48
N LEU A 144 3.99 21.53 -6.18
CA LEU A 144 3.00 21.48 -5.09
C LEU A 144 2.29 22.84 -4.93
N ASP A 145 3.02 23.96 -4.98
CA ASP A 145 2.43 25.31 -4.93
C ASP A 145 1.44 25.54 -6.08
N TYR A 146 1.74 25.00 -7.27
CA TYR A 146 0.80 25.05 -8.40
C TYR A 146 -0.48 24.25 -8.14
N LEU A 147 -0.35 23.03 -7.61
CA LEU A 147 -1.49 22.19 -7.26
C LEU A 147 -2.35 22.81 -6.16
N GLU A 148 -1.73 23.42 -5.16
CA GLU A 148 -2.39 24.11 -4.05
C GLU A 148 -3.21 25.31 -4.55
N ALA A 149 -2.63 26.14 -5.40
CA ALA A 149 -3.32 27.29 -6.00
C ALA A 149 -4.50 26.85 -6.88
N LYS A 150 -4.40 25.68 -7.53
CA LYS A 150 -5.48 25.12 -8.34
C LYS A 150 -6.58 24.53 -7.47
N GLU A 151 -6.26 23.89 -6.35
CA GLU A 151 -7.23 23.35 -5.40
C GLU A 151 -8.11 24.46 -4.77
N GLU A 152 -7.55 25.64 -4.51
CA GLU A 152 -8.30 26.80 -4.02
C GLU A 152 -9.33 27.33 -5.04
N THR A 153 -9.03 27.20 -6.34
CA THR A 153 -9.88 27.70 -7.43
C THR A 153 -10.88 26.68 -7.94
N GLU A 154 -10.53 25.40 -7.91
CA GLU A 154 -11.37 24.28 -8.33
C GLU A 154 -11.34 23.19 -7.22
N PRO A 155 -12.25 23.19 -6.26
CA PRO A 155 -12.29 22.18 -5.20
C PRO A 155 -12.62 20.81 -5.81
N PHE A 156 -11.60 20.12 -6.30
CA PHE A 156 -11.70 18.79 -6.91
C PHE A 156 -11.60 17.64 -5.91
N LEU A 157 -11.69 17.93 -4.61
CA LEU A 157 -11.39 16.95 -3.56
C LEU A 157 -12.32 17.01 -2.34
N GLU A 158 -13.60 17.38 -2.52
CA GLU A 158 -14.59 17.34 -1.42
C GLU A 158 -14.80 15.91 -0.84
N GLU A 159 -14.47 14.85 -1.59
CA GLU A 159 -14.63 13.46 -1.13
C GLU A 159 -13.61 13.03 -0.06
N PHE A 160 -12.41 13.61 -0.04
CA PHE A 160 -11.35 13.19 0.89
C PHE A 160 -11.51 13.73 2.31
N THR A 161 -12.26 14.80 2.51
CA THR A 161 -12.57 15.28 3.87
C THR A 161 -13.44 14.30 4.67
N SER A 162 -14.14 13.39 4.01
CA SER A 162 -14.93 12.33 4.65
C SER A 162 -14.07 11.16 5.16
N LEU A 163 -12.96 10.86 4.49
CA LEU A 163 -12.00 9.82 4.92
C LEU A 163 -11.15 10.28 6.09
N ASP A 164 -10.73 11.55 6.10
CA ASP A 164 -9.96 12.14 7.21
C ASP A 164 -10.79 12.19 8.51
N ARG A 165 -12.11 12.45 8.42
CA ARG A 165 -13.03 12.37 9.55
C ARG A 165 -13.20 10.95 10.07
N LYS A 166 -13.32 9.96 9.19
CA LYS A 166 -13.48 8.54 9.60
C LYS A 166 -12.23 7.97 10.28
N LEU A 167 -11.03 8.49 9.96
CA LEU A 167 -9.77 8.09 10.62
C LEU A 167 -9.58 8.76 11.99
N HIS A 168 -10.10 9.98 12.19
CA HIS A 168 -10.08 10.66 13.48
C HIS A 168 -11.06 10.04 14.48
N ASP A 169 -12.14 9.41 14.02
CA ASP A 169 -13.13 8.75 14.88
C ASP A 169 -12.72 7.33 15.32
N LEU A 170 -11.58 6.82 14.82
CA LEU A 170 -11.05 5.50 15.14
C LEU A 170 -9.81 5.54 16.06
N THR A 171 -9.38 6.71 16.53
CA THR A 171 -8.29 6.91 17.50
C THR A 171 -8.80 7.47 18.79
#